data_17df3e77cd4e43f4c00a0cf6d189de37
#
_entry.id   17df3e77cd4e43f4c00a0cf6d189de37
#
_cell.length_a   1.000
_cell.length_b   1.000
_cell.length_c   1.000
_cell.angle_alpha   90.00
_cell.angle_beta   90.00
_cell.angle_gamma   90.00
#
_symmetry.space_group_name_H-M   'P 1'
#
loop_
_entity.id
_entity.type
_entity.pdbx_description
1 polymer ?
#
loop_
_entity_poly.entity_id
_entity_poly.type
_entity_poly.pdbx_seq_one_letter_code
_entity_poly.pdbx_strand_id
1 'polypeptide(L)'
;MATRGRPELAFRSLQSLINKADNVDEIEMCVAIDNDDTASMDYFTKTVVPWFEEKELDILVMSFDRLGYAKLFEYMRVLGLNSKGAWLIIWNDDAVMNTQGWDTEIASYTGQFKLLAFKDNHNKHPYSIFPILPREWLILFGTLSPQQACDAWVSQVAYVVDIFKRIDTVVTHDRHDLTGNNNDQTYAERVFLEGDPTNPEDAFHPDMVKLKNHYCQKVAWYLKRIGQDTGRWDRVVRGEVQPYALMHENDPNKHLGTYTTVNGKTTLKS
;
A
#
# COMPACT_ATOMS: atom_id res chain seq x y z
N MET A 1 -1.00 0.73 -9.65
CA MET A 1 0.38 0.19 -9.82
C MET A 1 1.23 1.20 -10.56
N ALA A 2 2.48 1.43 -10.16
CA ALA A 2 3.47 2.11 -11.00
C ALA A 2 4.44 1.07 -11.55
N THR A 3 4.92 1.24 -12.78
CA THR A 3 5.90 0.35 -13.41
C THR A 3 6.89 1.14 -14.26
N ARG A 4 8.14 0.64 -14.34
CA ARG A 4 9.21 1.21 -15.17
C ARG A 4 10.17 0.12 -15.63
N GLY A 5 10.42 0.04 -16.94
CA GLY A 5 11.41 -0.84 -17.56
C GLY A 5 11.10 -2.36 -17.47
N ARG A 6 9.88 -2.73 -17.02
CA ARG A 6 9.47 -4.13 -16.80
C ARG A 6 8.05 -4.42 -17.31
N PRO A 7 7.70 -4.03 -18.56
CA PRO A 7 6.30 -4.09 -19.02
C PRO A 7 5.72 -5.50 -19.07
N GLU A 8 6.52 -6.53 -19.42
CA GLU A 8 6.06 -7.92 -19.45
C GLU A 8 5.75 -8.44 -18.04
N LEU A 9 6.58 -8.06 -17.07
CA LEU A 9 6.38 -8.42 -15.66
C LEU A 9 5.10 -7.78 -15.13
N ALA A 10 4.93 -6.48 -15.40
CA ALA A 10 3.72 -5.73 -15.06
C ALA A 10 2.46 -6.36 -15.69
N PHE A 11 2.52 -6.76 -16.96
CA PHE A 11 1.39 -7.40 -17.63
C PHE A 11 1.06 -8.76 -17.01
N ARG A 12 2.06 -9.59 -16.73
CA ARG A 12 1.85 -10.87 -16.00
C ARG A 12 1.18 -10.63 -14.64
N SER A 13 1.61 -9.60 -13.94
CA SER A 13 1.06 -9.22 -12.65
C SER A 13 -0.44 -8.85 -12.77
N LEU A 14 -0.80 -7.99 -13.74
CA LEU A 14 -2.18 -7.60 -14.02
C LEU A 14 -3.04 -8.81 -14.43
N GLN A 15 -2.51 -9.66 -15.33
CA GLN A 15 -3.21 -10.88 -15.74
C GLN A 15 -3.49 -11.80 -14.56
N SER A 16 -2.59 -11.88 -13.58
CA SER A 16 -2.81 -12.72 -12.40
C SER A 16 -4.00 -12.25 -11.56
N LEU A 17 -4.20 -10.94 -11.43
CA LEU A 17 -5.37 -10.37 -10.76
C LEU A 17 -6.66 -10.72 -11.50
N ILE A 18 -6.72 -10.47 -12.81
CA ILE A 18 -7.90 -10.77 -13.63
C ILE A 18 -8.23 -12.26 -13.63
N ASN A 19 -7.23 -13.12 -13.85
CA ASN A 19 -7.43 -14.57 -13.94
C ASN A 19 -7.87 -15.23 -12.61
N LYS A 20 -7.70 -14.53 -11.49
CA LYS A 20 -8.06 -15.00 -10.15
C LYS A 20 -9.25 -14.27 -9.54
N ALA A 21 -9.84 -13.34 -10.26
CA ALA A 21 -11.06 -12.69 -9.82
C ALA A 21 -12.31 -13.52 -10.13
N ASP A 22 -13.34 -13.36 -9.31
CA ASP A 22 -14.66 -13.93 -9.53
C ASP A 22 -15.56 -12.95 -10.31
N ASN A 23 -15.37 -11.63 -10.11
CA ASN A 23 -16.18 -10.57 -10.69
C ASN A 23 -15.29 -9.57 -11.43
N VAL A 24 -14.77 -9.97 -12.57
CA VAL A 24 -13.80 -9.17 -13.35
C VAL A 24 -14.36 -7.80 -13.79
N ASP A 25 -15.65 -7.70 -14.02
CA ASP A 25 -16.35 -6.47 -14.43
C ASP A 25 -16.38 -5.40 -13.32
N GLU A 26 -16.14 -5.79 -12.07
CA GLU A 26 -16.06 -4.89 -10.90
C GLU A 26 -14.62 -4.39 -10.63
N ILE A 27 -13.69 -4.76 -11.51
CA ILE A 27 -12.26 -4.47 -11.32
C ILE A 27 -11.79 -3.42 -12.33
N GLU A 28 -11.16 -2.37 -11.82
CA GLU A 28 -10.46 -1.38 -12.63
C GLU A 28 -8.96 -1.47 -12.38
N MET A 29 -8.17 -1.67 -13.43
CA MET A 29 -6.71 -1.63 -13.35
C MET A 29 -6.22 -0.21 -13.61
N CYS A 30 -5.40 0.34 -12.70
CA CYS A 30 -4.81 1.67 -12.81
C CYS A 30 -3.29 1.58 -12.84
N VAL A 31 -2.66 2.04 -13.92
CA VAL A 31 -1.21 1.94 -14.16
C VAL A 31 -0.61 3.30 -14.44
N ALA A 32 0.48 3.61 -13.74
CA ALA A 32 1.34 4.76 -14.00
C ALA A 32 2.61 4.31 -14.69
N ILE A 33 2.99 5.00 -15.76
CA ILE A 33 4.21 4.78 -16.54
C ILE A 33 4.91 6.13 -16.72
N ASP A 34 6.22 6.19 -16.53
CA ASP A 34 6.99 7.40 -16.80
C ASP A 34 7.03 7.70 -18.30
N ASN A 35 6.90 8.96 -18.71
CA ASN A 35 6.86 9.37 -20.11
C ASN A 35 8.18 9.16 -20.85
N ASP A 36 9.29 9.05 -20.13
CA ASP A 36 10.62 8.72 -20.66
C ASP A 36 10.86 7.20 -20.78
N ASP A 37 9.97 6.36 -20.24
CA ASP A 37 9.99 4.91 -20.44
C ASP A 37 9.19 4.51 -21.69
N THR A 38 9.75 4.86 -22.83
CA THR A 38 9.11 4.64 -24.14
C THR A 38 8.86 3.15 -24.43
N ALA A 39 9.70 2.25 -23.94
CA ALA A 39 9.55 0.82 -24.13
C ALA A 39 8.30 0.28 -23.41
N SER A 40 8.10 0.67 -22.16
CA SER A 40 6.89 0.30 -21.42
C SER A 40 5.64 0.94 -22.02
N MET A 41 5.69 2.22 -22.39
CA MET A 41 4.58 2.91 -23.07
C MET A 41 4.17 2.19 -24.36
N ASP A 42 5.14 1.84 -25.20
CA ASP A 42 4.92 1.11 -26.45
C ASP A 42 4.29 -0.28 -26.20
N TYR A 43 4.82 -1.03 -25.23
CA TYR A 43 4.30 -2.35 -24.90
C TYR A 43 2.86 -2.28 -24.37
N PHE A 44 2.58 -1.33 -23.48
CA PHE A 44 1.23 -1.13 -22.94
C PHE A 44 0.25 -0.76 -24.06
N THR A 45 0.62 0.18 -24.93
CA THR A 45 -0.23 0.62 -26.04
C THR A 45 -0.51 -0.49 -27.06
N LYS A 46 0.50 -1.31 -27.39
CA LYS A 46 0.41 -2.31 -28.45
C LYS A 46 -0.08 -3.68 -27.98
N THR A 47 0.06 -4.00 -26.68
CA THR A 47 -0.19 -5.34 -26.14
C THR A 47 -1.17 -5.33 -24.97
N VAL A 48 -0.92 -4.51 -23.94
CA VAL A 48 -1.68 -4.59 -22.69
C VAL A 48 -3.09 -4.01 -22.88
N VAL A 49 -3.18 -2.75 -23.35
CA VAL A 49 -4.48 -2.10 -23.56
C VAL A 49 -5.37 -2.89 -24.53
N PRO A 50 -4.89 -3.35 -25.72
CA PRO A 50 -5.70 -4.19 -26.60
C PRO A 50 -6.18 -5.51 -25.96
N TRP A 51 -5.36 -6.12 -25.08
CA TRP A 51 -5.78 -7.34 -24.38
C TRP A 51 -6.92 -7.07 -23.39
N PHE A 52 -6.93 -5.92 -22.71
CA PHE A 52 -8.04 -5.50 -21.85
C PHE A 52 -9.29 -5.15 -22.66
N GLU A 53 -9.13 -4.44 -23.78
CA GLU A 53 -10.22 -4.08 -24.71
C GLU A 53 -10.89 -5.32 -25.31
N GLU A 54 -10.11 -6.32 -25.76
CA GLU A 54 -10.64 -7.58 -26.29
C GLU A 54 -11.52 -8.32 -25.26
N LYS A 55 -11.25 -8.15 -23.99
CA LYS A 55 -11.95 -8.79 -22.88
C LYS A 55 -13.04 -7.90 -22.25
N GLU A 56 -13.23 -6.70 -22.78
CA GLU A 56 -14.15 -5.70 -22.25
C GLU A 56 -13.86 -5.33 -20.78
N LEU A 57 -12.57 -5.29 -20.39
CA LEU A 57 -12.12 -4.99 -19.03
C LEU A 57 -11.62 -3.56 -18.87
N ASP A 58 -11.85 -2.96 -17.72
CA ASP A 58 -11.45 -1.59 -17.41
C ASP A 58 -9.92 -1.48 -17.09
N ILE A 59 -9.23 -0.66 -17.88
CA ILE A 59 -7.85 -0.27 -17.60
C ILE A 59 -7.64 1.24 -17.80
N LEU A 60 -7.01 1.89 -16.82
CA LEU A 60 -6.58 3.28 -16.88
C LEU A 60 -5.05 3.31 -16.90
N VAL A 61 -4.47 3.71 -18.03
CA VAL A 61 -3.01 3.93 -18.14
C VAL A 61 -2.75 5.43 -18.18
N MET A 62 -1.91 5.91 -17.27
CA MET A 62 -1.53 7.33 -17.17
C MET A 62 -0.03 7.49 -17.34
N SER A 63 0.37 8.48 -18.16
CA SER A 63 1.76 8.87 -18.34
C SER A 63 2.13 9.99 -17.38
N PHE A 64 3.32 9.92 -16.81
CA PHE A 64 3.84 10.90 -15.84
C PHE A 64 5.23 11.38 -16.22
N ASP A 65 5.54 12.63 -15.89
CA ASP A 65 6.94 13.02 -15.75
C ASP A 65 7.57 12.20 -14.62
N ARG A 66 8.80 11.74 -14.82
CA ARG A 66 9.46 10.87 -13.86
C ARG A 66 9.55 11.51 -12.48
N LEU A 67 8.91 10.91 -11.50
CA LEU A 67 8.94 11.35 -10.10
C LEU A 67 10.01 10.62 -9.28
N GLY A 68 10.42 9.41 -9.70
CA GLY A 68 11.36 8.55 -9.00
C GLY A 68 10.80 7.90 -7.73
N TYR A 69 11.62 7.08 -7.08
CA TYR A 69 11.22 6.30 -5.90
C TYR A 69 10.73 7.18 -4.73
N ALA A 70 11.41 8.29 -4.47
CA ALA A 70 11.08 9.19 -3.37
C ALA A 70 9.63 9.73 -3.42
N LYS A 71 9.04 9.79 -4.61
CA LYS A 71 7.68 10.29 -4.83
C LYS A 71 6.71 9.23 -5.35
N LEU A 72 6.99 7.96 -5.12
CA LEU A 72 6.13 6.84 -5.53
C LEU A 72 4.68 7.02 -5.04
N PHE A 73 4.49 7.60 -3.86
CA PHE A 73 3.15 7.90 -3.31
C PHE A 73 2.33 8.88 -4.16
N GLU A 74 2.97 9.77 -4.95
CA GLU A 74 2.27 10.70 -5.84
C GLU A 74 1.65 9.98 -7.03
N TYR A 75 2.33 8.99 -7.63
CA TYR A 75 1.71 8.13 -8.64
C TYR A 75 0.44 7.47 -8.09
N MET A 76 0.54 6.86 -6.89
CA MET A 76 -0.57 6.18 -6.24
C MET A 76 -1.72 7.15 -5.92
N ARG A 77 -1.39 8.38 -5.48
CA ARG A 77 -2.38 9.42 -5.22
C ARG A 77 -3.16 9.78 -6.48
N VAL A 78 -2.46 10.06 -7.57
CA VAL A 78 -3.11 10.47 -8.84
C VAL A 78 -3.94 9.34 -9.42
N LEU A 79 -3.41 8.11 -9.44
CA LEU A 79 -4.18 6.94 -9.88
C LEU A 79 -5.43 6.76 -9.03
N GLY A 80 -5.32 6.81 -7.70
CA GLY A 80 -6.45 6.66 -6.79
C GLY A 80 -7.52 7.74 -6.97
N LEU A 81 -7.13 9.00 -7.26
CA LEU A 81 -8.08 10.08 -7.53
C LEU A 81 -8.84 9.90 -8.84
N ASN A 82 -8.24 9.24 -9.83
CA ASN A 82 -8.83 9.01 -11.15
C ASN A 82 -9.52 7.63 -11.25
N SER A 83 -9.35 6.75 -10.28
CA SER A 83 -10.02 5.45 -10.25
C SER A 83 -11.47 5.56 -9.76
N LYS A 84 -12.28 4.53 -10.05
CA LYS A 84 -13.72 4.46 -9.67
C LYS A 84 -13.97 3.53 -8.48
N GLY A 85 -13.08 2.58 -8.21
CA GLY A 85 -13.25 1.50 -7.24
C GLY A 85 -13.53 1.97 -5.81
N ALA A 86 -14.37 1.25 -5.08
CA ALA A 86 -14.64 1.50 -3.65
C ALA A 86 -13.44 1.10 -2.76
N TRP A 87 -12.66 0.14 -3.21
CA TRP A 87 -11.41 -0.30 -2.60
C TRP A 87 -10.23 0.04 -3.48
N LEU A 88 -9.15 0.51 -2.89
CA LEU A 88 -7.91 0.89 -3.57
C LEU A 88 -6.78 -0.04 -3.12
N ILE A 89 -6.26 -0.83 -4.05
CA ILE A 89 -5.16 -1.76 -3.79
C ILE A 89 -3.86 -1.11 -4.25
N ILE A 90 -2.90 -0.93 -3.33
CA ILE A 90 -1.53 -0.56 -3.70
C ILE A 90 -0.85 -1.85 -4.15
N TRP A 91 -0.49 -1.93 -5.44
CA TRP A 91 -0.01 -3.16 -6.06
C TRP A 91 1.32 -2.93 -6.79
N ASN A 92 2.19 -3.95 -6.79
CA ASN A 92 3.49 -3.91 -7.43
C ASN A 92 3.51 -4.76 -8.70
N ASP A 93 4.35 -4.39 -9.65
CA ASP A 93 4.50 -5.08 -10.93
C ASP A 93 5.23 -6.44 -10.85
N ASP A 94 5.89 -6.75 -9.72
CA ASP A 94 6.55 -8.01 -9.39
C ASP A 94 5.70 -8.93 -8.48
N ALA A 95 4.42 -8.63 -8.35
CA ALA A 95 3.48 -9.43 -7.56
C ALA A 95 2.59 -10.32 -8.42
N VAL A 96 2.19 -11.48 -7.89
CA VAL A 96 1.29 -12.44 -8.55
C VAL A 96 0.19 -12.85 -7.59
N MET A 97 -1.06 -12.67 -7.99
CA MET A 97 -2.22 -13.15 -7.25
C MET A 97 -2.34 -14.67 -7.37
N ASN A 98 -2.43 -15.36 -6.22
CA ASN A 98 -2.53 -16.83 -6.19
C ASN A 98 -3.93 -17.33 -5.84
N THR A 99 -4.72 -16.54 -5.13
CA THR A 99 -6.01 -16.96 -4.59
C THR A 99 -7.15 -16.60 -5.54
N GLN A 100 -7.97 -17.59 -5.90
CA GLN A 100 -9.22 -17.38 -6.63
C GLN A 100 -10.23 -16.66 -5.72
N GLY A 101 -11.00 -15.70 -6.26
CA GLY A 101 -12.04 -14.97 -5.55
C GLY A 101 -11.51 -13.93 -4.55
N TRP A 102 -10.30 -13.44 -4.77
CA TRP A 102 -9.69 -12.39 -3.94
C TRP A 102 -10.54 -11.11 -3.88
N ASP A 103 -11.20 -10.76 -4.97
CA ASP A 103 -12.11 -9.64 -5.12
C ASP A 103 -13.38 -9.82 -4.26
N THR A 104 -13.96 -11.01 -4.27
CA THR A 104 -15.10 -11.39 -3.42
C THR A 104 -14.75 -11.30 -1.95
N GLU A 105 -13.54 -11.74 -1.53
CA GLU A 105 -13.10 -11.60 -0.14
C GLU A 105 -13.00 -10.12 0.26
N ILE A 106 -12.42 -9.24 -0.58
CA ILE A 106 -12.36 -7.80 -0.32
C ILE A 106 -13.77 -7.20 -0.25
N ALA A 107 -14.65 -7.55 -1.20
CA ALA A 107 -16.02 -7.05 -1.25
C ALA A 107 -16.83 -7.40 0.00
N SER A 108 -16.52 -8.50 0.69
CA SER A 108 -17.18 -8.90 1.95
C SER A 108 -16.97 -7.88 3.10
N TYR A 109 -16.00 -6.99 2.99
CA TYR A 109 -15.73 -5.90 3.93
C TYR A 109 -16.39 -4.57 3.54
N THR A 110 -17.18 -4.54 2.47
CA THR A 110 -17.88 -3.31 2.02
C THR A 110 -18.75 -2.76 3.14
N GLY A 111 -18.68 -1.43 3.34
CA GLY A 111 -19.35 -0.74 4.44
C GLY A 111 -18.56 -0.69 5.75
N GLN A 112 -17.38 -1.34 5.81
CA GLN A 112 -16.46 -1.24 6.93
C GLN A 112 -15.25 -0.37 6.55
N PHE A 113 -14.83 0.48 7.45
CA PHE A 113 -13.58 1.23 7.26
C PHE A 113 -12.41 0.42 7.83
N LYS A 114 -11.79 -0.39 6.99
CA LYS A 114 -10.68 -1.26 7.33
C LYS A 114 -9.50 -1.06 6.37
N LEU A 115 -8.29 -1.23 6.85
CA LEU A 115 -7.14 -1.53 6.02
C LEU A 115 -7.02 -3.05 5.93
N LEU A 116 -7.21 -3.59 4.74
CA LEU A 116 -7.03 -5.00 4.49
C LEU A 116 -5.60 -5.29 4.00
N ALA A 117 -5.09 -6.46 4.32
CA ALA A 117 -3.75 -6.88 3.95
C ALA A 117 -3.77 -8.32 3.47
N PHE A 118 -3.19 -8.59 2.29
CA PHE A 118 -2.96 -9.94 1.81
C PHE A 118 -1.92 -10.68 2.66
N LYS A 119 -1.96 -12.00 2.64
CA LYS A 119 -0.83 -12.85 3.01
C LYS A 119 0.14 -12.92 1.83
N ASP A 120 1.41 -12.74 2.09
CA ASP A 120 2.46 -12.88 1.08
C ASP A 120 3.45 -13.97 1.44
N ASN A 121 4.28 -14.39 0.49
CA ASN A 121 5.26 -15.46 0.66
C ASN A 121 6.41 -15.08 1.63
N HIS A 122 6.47 -13.84 2.07
CA HIS A 122 7.48 -13.36 3.01
C HIS A 122 6.97 -13.16 4.43
N ASN A 123 5.69 -13.24 4.67
CA ASN A 123 4.87 -13.23 5.92
C ASN A 123 5.55 -12.85 7.26
N LYS A 124 6.76 -12.34 7.23
CA LYS A 124 7.52 -11.91 8.41
C LYS A 124 7.33 -10.42 8.70
N HIS A 125 6.68 -9.70 7.78
CA HIS A 125 6.47 -8.27 7.92
C HIS A 125 5.19 -7.98 8.70
N PRO A 126 5.25 -7.15 9.74
CA PRO A 126 4.05 -6.71 10.46
C PRO A 126 3.18 -5.79 9.60
N TYR A 127 3.72 -5.23 8.53
CA TYR A 127 3.01 -4.33 7.61
C TYR A 127 2.34 -5.08 6.47
N SER A 128 1.33 -4.44 5.87
CA SER A 128 0.81 -4.87 4.59
C SER A 128 1.73 -4.40 3.48
N ILE A 129 2.37 -5.31 2.74
CA ILE A 129 3.15 -4.96 1.54
C ILE A 129 2.22 -4.48 0.42
N PHE A 130 1.01 -5.02 0.38
CA PHE A 130 -0.05 -4.65 -0.56
C PHE A 130 -1.27 -4.15 0.21
N PRO A 131 -1.24 -2.92 0.75
CA PRO A 131 -2.36 -2.41 1.52
C PRO A 131 -3.57 -2.16 0.62
N ILE A 132 -4.73 -2.55 1.14
CA ILE A 132 -6.03 -2.36 0.52
C ILE A 132 -6.79 -1.37 1.39
N LEU A 133 -7.08 -0.22 0.82
CA LEU A 133 -7.70 0.91 1.52
C LEU A 133 -9.10 1.18 0.98
N PRO A 134 -10.07 1.49 1.83
CA PRO A 134 -11.34 2.02 1.36
C PRO A 134 -11.13 3.40 0.72
N ARG A 135 -11.92 3.72 -0.30
CA ARG A 135 -11.85 5.03 -1.00
C ARG A 135 -11.99 6.22 -0.04
N GLU A 136 -12.72 6.04 1.04
CA GLU A 136 -12.88 7.06 2.09
C GLU A 136 -11.56 7.48 2.71
N TRP A 137 -10.53 6.62 2.71
CA TRP A 137 -9.17 7.01 3.11
C TRP A 137 -8.64 8.15 2.24
N LEU A 138 -8.77 8.01 0.93
CA LEU A 138 -8.33 9.04 -0.02
C LEU A 138 -9.17 10.32 0.12
N ILE A 139 -10.48 10.19 0.38
CA ILE A 139 -11.37 11.34 0.63
C ILE A 139 -10.95 12.08 1.91
N LEU A 140 -10.58 11.35 2.97
CA LEU A 140 -10.19 11.95 4.24
C LEU A 140 -8.86 12.71 4.16
N PHE A 141 -7.90 12.20 3.37
CA PHE A 141 -6.52 12.70 3.41
C PHE A 141 -6.06 13.36 2.12
N GLY A 142 -6.75 13.17 1.00
CA GLY A 142 -6.33 13.62 -0.33
C GLY A 142 -5.12 12.85 -0.88
N THR A 143 -4.59 11.88 -0.14
CA THR A 143 -3.48 11.01 -0.52
C THR A 143 -3.61 9.65 0.14
N LEU A 144 -2.96 8.63 -0.42
CA LEU A 144 -2.86 7.32 0.24
C LEU A 144 -1.78 7.34 1.33
N SER A 145 -0.66 8.01 1.07
CA SER A 145 0.43 8.22 2.02
C SER A 145 1.10 9.57 1.74
N PRO A 146 1.65 10.26 2.74
CA PRO A 146 2.44 11.47 2.56
C PRO A 146 3.94 11.21 2.34
N GLN A 147 4.36 9.95 2.26
CA GLN A 147 5.77 9.57 2.19
C GLN A 147 6.00 8.28 1.38
N GLN A 148 7.24 8.03 0.99
CA GLN A 148 7.65 6.93 0.10
C GLN A 148 7.30 5.53 0.62
N ALA A 149 7.50 5.24 1.90
CA ALA A 149 7.14 3.95 2.51
C ALA A 149 5.62 3.90 2.82
N CYS A 150 4.81 3.97 1.77
CA CYS A 150 3.35 4.08 1.90
C CYS A 150 2.71 2.88 2.60
N ASP A 151 3.21 1.68 2.38
CA ASP A 151 2.82 0.43 3.02
C ASP A 151 3.01 0.47 4.54
N ALA A 152 4.19 0.88 4.99
CA ALA A 152 4.50 1.06 6.40
C ALA A 152 3.65 2.18 7.03
N TRP A 153 3.49 3.31 6.33
CA TRP A 153 2.71 4.44 6.83
C TRP A 153 1.25 4.05 7.12
N VAL A 154 0.56 3.54 6.11
CA VAL A 154 -0.86 3.22 6.25
C VAL A 154 -1.08 2.10 7.26
N SER A 155 -0.18 1.10 7.31
CA SER A 155 -0.25 0.02 8.27
C SER A 155 -0.07 0.52 9.71
N GLN A 156 0.87 1.42 9.97
CA GLN A 156 1.07 2.00 11.30
C GLN A 156 -0.16 2.78 11.78
N VAL A 157 -0.75 3.61 10.92
CA VAL A 157 -2.00 4.30 11.26
C VAL A 157 -3.10 3.29 11.57
N ALA A 158 -3.25 2.26 10.72
CA ALA A 158 -4.29 1.26 10.88
C ALA A 158 -4.16 0.45 12.18
N TYR A 159 -2.94 0.12 12.60
CA TYR A 159 -2.70 -0.54 13.89
C TYR A 159 -3.07 0.36 15.07
N VAL A 160 -2.71 1.64 15.03
CA VAL A 160 -3.00 2.57 16.11
C VAL A 160 -4.49 2.75 16.35
N VAL A 161 -5.29 2.76 15.28
CA VAL A 161 -6.75 2.96 15.35
C VAL A 161 -7.56 1.66 15.24
N ASP A 162 -6.90 0.52 15.25
CA ASP A 162 -7.49 -0.84 15.24
C ASP A 162 -8.38 -1.14 14.03
N ILE A 163 -7.94 -0.73 12.87
CA ILE A 163 -8.63 -1.03 11.60
C ILE A 163 -7.86 -2.01 10.70
N PHE A 164 -6.68 -2.48 11.14
CA PHE A 164 -5.89 -3.43 10.36
C PHE A 164 -6.52 -4.82 10.37
N LYS A 165 -6.63 -5.43 9.19
CA LYS A 165 -7.14 -6.79 9.02
C LYS A 165 -6.35 -7.54 7.96
N ARG A 166 -5.65 -8.60 8.36
CA ARG A 166 -5.08 -9.55 7.39
C ARG A 166 -6.17 -10.50 6.94
N ILE A 167 -6.32 -10.63 5.61
CA ILE A 167 -7.29 -11.51 4.96
C ILE A 167 -6.63 -12.80 4.48
N ASP A 168 -7.42 -13.77 4.00
CA ASP A 168 -6.90 -15.10 3.67
C ASP A 168 -6.28 -15.19 2.28
N THR A 169 -6.55 -14.22 1.41
CA THR A 169 -5.95 -14.10 0.08
C THR A 169 -4.42 -14.11 0.13
N VAL A 170 -3.80 -14.94 -0.70
CA VAL A 170 -2.35 -15.15 -0.79
C VAL A 170 -1.79 -14.57 -2.07
N VAL A 171 -0.68 -13.86 -1.95
CA VAL A 171 0.08 -13.23 -3.05
C VAL A 171 1.52 -13.72 -3.03
N THR A 172 2.12 -13.95 -4.19
CA THR A 172 3.57 -14.09 -4.32
C THR A 172 4.17 -12.75 -4.69
N HIS A 173 5.21 -12.32 -3.96
CA HIS A 173 5.97 -11.11 -4.23
C HIS A 173 7.41 -11.48 -4.57
N ASP A 174 7.82 -11.26 -5.80
CA ASP A 174 9.15 -11.60 -6.32
C ASP A 174 10.12 -10.42 -6.14
N ARG A 175 10.35 -10.04 -4.89
CA ARG A 175 11.19 -8.89 -4.52
C ARG A 175 12.66 -9.12 -4.85
N HIS A 176 13.29 -8.15 -5.49
CA HIS A 176 14.70 -8.20 -5.87
C HIS A 176 15.65 -8.47 -4.69
N ASP A 177 15.44 -7.82 -3.55
CA ASP A 177 16.29 -7.97 -2.35
C ASP A 177 16.24 -9.36 -1.71
N LEU A 178 15.26 -10.18 -2.07
CA LEU A 178 15.05 -11.54 -1.54
C LEU A 178 15.39 -12.62 -2.55
N THR A 179 15.10 -12.37 -3.82
CA THR A 179 15.24 -13.37 -4.89
C THR A 179 16.42 -13.11 -5.82
N GLY A 180 16.93 -11.88 -5.85
CA GLY A 180 17.94 -11.42 -6.81
C GLY A 180 17.38 -11.14 -8.21
N ASN A 181 16.06 -11.33 -8.41
CA ASN A 181 15.36 -11.04 -9.65
C ASN A 181 14.88 -9.58 -9.71
N ASN A 182 14.47 -9.14 -10.91
CA ASN A 182 13.72 -7.89 -11.11
C ASN A 182 14.46 -6.61 -10.62
N ASN A 183 15.80 -6.60 -10.67
CA ASN A 183 16.58 -5.40 -10.36
C ASN A 183 16.34 -4.32 -11.42
N ASP A 184 16.07 -3.09 -10.97
CA ASP A 184 15.90 -1.92 -11.83
C ASP A 184 16.46 -0.65 -11.20
N GLN A 185 16.41 0.45 -11.96
CA GLN A 185 16.89 1.74 -11.49
C GLN A 185 16.10 2.27 -10.30
N THR A 186 14.80 2.07 -10.25
CA THR A 186 13.94 2.51 -9.15
C THR A 186 14.30 1.79 -7.85
N TYR A 187 14.63 0.51 -7.95
CA TYR A 187 15.08 -0.28 -6.81
C TYR A 187 16.45 0.19 -6.28
N ALA A 188 17.36 0.55 -7.18
CA ALA A 188 18.66 1.10 -6.82
C ALA A 188 18.51 2.48 -6.10
N GLU A 189 17.57 3.32 -6.54
CA GLU A 189 17.25 4.59 -5.88
C GLU A 189 16.73 4.37 -4.44
N ARG A 190 15.94 3.32 -4.20
CA ARG A 190 15.43 2.95 -2.88
C ARG A 190 16.55 2.75 -1.85
N VAL A 191 17.59 2.04 -2.22
CA VAL A 191 18.72 1.72 -1.32
C VAL A 191 19.40 2.97 -0.77
N PHE A 192 19.40 4.07 -1.52
CA PHE A 192 19.99 5.33 -1.09
C PHE A 192 19.09 6.20 -0.22
N LEU A 193 17.78 5.98 -0.26
CA LEU A 193 16.79 6.84 0.40
C LEU A 193 16.24 6.27 1.70
N GLU A 194 16.29 4.93 1.87
CA GLU A 194 15.81 4.29 3.10
C GLU A 194 16.88 4.31 4.20
N GLY A 195 16.44 4.71 5.40
CA GLY A 195 17.26 4.64 6.60
C GLY A 195 18.14 5.87 6.88
N ASP A 196 17.86 7.01 6.24
CA ASP A 196 18.46 8.28 6.63
C ASP A 196 17.62 8.99 7.70
N PRO A 197 18.01 8.94 8.99
CA PRO A 197 17.25 9.55 10.08
C PRO A 197 17.23 11.10 10.03
N THR A 198 18.05 11.70 9.16
CA THR A 198 18.06 13.15 8.93
C THR A 198 17.08 13.56 7.86
N ASN A 199 16.54 12.60 7.10
CA ASN A 199 15.54 12.84 6.09
C ASN A 199 14.20 13.22 6.75
N PRO A 200 13.66 14.43 6.51
CA PRO A 200 12.36 14.84 7.05
C PRO A 200 11.19 13.93 6.64
N GLU A 201 11.36 13.14 5.58
CA GLU A 201 10.37 12.19 5.08
C GLU A 201 10.50 10.80 5.73
N ASP A 202 11.51 10.58 6.59
CA ASP A 202 11.64 9.33 7.34
C ASP A 202 10.44 9.11 8.27
N ALA A 203 9.90 7.91 8.27
CA ALA A 203 8.70 7.55 9.03
C ALA A 203 8.79 7.83 10.54
N PHE A 204 10.01 7.92 11.08
CA PHE A 204 10.29 8.18 12.51
C PHE A 204 10.73 9.61 12.79
N HIS A 205 10.85 10.46 11.77
CA HIS A 205 11.12 11.87 11.97
C HIS A 205 10.01 12.50 12.83
N PRO A 206 10.33 13.40 13.81
CA PRO A 206 9.33 13.97 14.71
C PRO A 206 8.12 14.59 14.02
N ASP A 207 8.31 15.21 12.87
CA ASP A 207 7.21 15.82 12.12
C ASP A 207 6.34 14.76 11.45
N MET A 208 6.91 13.63 10.98
CA MET A 208 6.15 12.50 10.47
C MET A 208 5.35 11.81 11.59
N VAL A 209 5.91 11.72 12.78
CA VAL A 209 5.18 11.21 13.97
C VAL A 209 3.99 12.11 14.31
N LYS A 210 4.15 13.45 14.29
CA LYS A 210 3.02 14.40 14.48
C LYS A 210 1.96 14.24 13.40
N LEU A 211 2.38 14.10 12.14
CA LEU A 211 1.48 13.89 11.02
C LEU A 211 0.71 12.58 11.14
N LYS A 212 1.37 11.48 11.55
CA LYS A 212 0.71 10.20 11.85
C LYS A 212 -0.36 10.33 12.93
N ASN A 213 -0.06 11.04 14.01
CA ASN A 213 -1.05 11.33 15.05
C ASN A 213 -2.27 12.06 14.50
N HIS A 214 -2.05 13.03 13.62
CA HIS A 214 -3.17 13.73 12.96
C HIS A 214 -4.01 12.78 12.10
N TYR A 215 -3.38 11.86 11.35
CA TYR A 215 -4.09 10.84 10.58
C TYR A 215 -4.92 9.94 11.51
N CYS A 216 -4.34 9.46 12.60
CA CYS A 216 -5.05 8.64 13.58
C CYS A 216 -6.26 9.36 14.17
N GLN A 217 -6.13 10.65 14.52
CA GLN A 217 -7.25 11.49 15.00
C GLN A 217 -8.37 11.61 13.98
N LYS A 218 -8.02 11.86 12.70
CA LYS A 218 -9.02 11.96 11.62
C LYS A 218 -9.73 10.63 11.38
N VAL A 219 -9.00 9.51 11.34
CA VAL A 219 -9.60 8.17 11.20
C VAL A 219 -10.52 7.89 12.38
N ALA A 220 -10.05 8.07 13.61
CA ALA A 220 -10.87 7.83 14.80
C ALA A 220 -12.15 8.70 14.82
N TRP A 221 -12.05 9.96 14.42
CA TRP A 221 -13.21 10.83 14.25
C TRP A 221 -14.20 10.28 13.21
N TYR A 222 -13.69 9.80 12.06
CA TYR A 222 -14.53 9.21 11.02
C TYR A 222 -15.20 7.92 11.50
N LEU A 223 -14.45 7.03 12.15
CA LEU A 223 -14.98 5.78 12.72
C LEU A 223 -16.14 6.05 13.69
N LYS A 224 -16.00 7.03 14.58
CA LYS A 224 -17.08 7.44 15.49
C LYS A 224 -18.32 7.90 14.73
N ARG A 225 -18.16 8.60 13.61
CA ARG A 225 -19.31 9.06 12.79
C ARG A 225 -20.05 7.93 12.10
N ILE A 226 -19.35 6.86 11.71
CA ILE A 226 -19.97 5.68 11.08
C ILE A 226 -20.34 4.57 12.08
N GLY A 227 -20.16 4.84 13.38
CA GLY A 227 -20.50 3.89 14.46
C GLY A 227 -19.54 2.72 14.62
N GLN A 228 -18.31 2.81 14.09
CA GLN A 228 -17.26 1.82 14.33
C GLN A 228 -16.48 2.12 15.62
N ASP A 229 -15.98 1.04 16.23
CA ASP A 229 -15.20 1.12 17.48
C ASP A 229 -13.85 1.82 17.25
N THR A 230 -13.45 2.65 18.21
CA THR A 230 -12.17 3.37 18.28
C THR A 230 -11.41 3.08 19.58
N GLY A 231 -11.74 2.01 20.26
CA GLY A 231 -11.27 1.72 21.62
C GLY A 231 -9.76 1.77 21.78
N ARG A 232 -9.00 1.31 20.78
CA ARG A 232 -7.54 1.40 20.82
C ARG A 232 -7.04 2.85 20.77
N TRP A 233 -7.60 3.69 19.89
CA TRP A 233 -7.21 5.09 19.82
C TRP A 233 -7.52 5.84 21.13
N ASP A 234 -8.66 5.58 21.71
CA ASP A 234 -9.02 6.16 23.01
C ASP A 234 -8.04 5.75 24.11
N ARG A 235 -7.52 4.51 24.07
CA ARG A 235 -6.45 4.04 24.98
C ARG A 235 -5.10 4.73 24.72
N VAL A 236 -4.76 4.96 23.45
CA VAL A 236 -3.56 5.72 23.06
C VAL A 236 -3.63 7.15 23.59
N VAL A 237 -4.77 7.81 23.42
CA VAL A 237 -4.99 9.18 23.94
C VAL A 237 -4.86 9.26 25.45
N ARG A 238 -5.28 8.22 26.17
CA ARG A 238 -5.12 8.12 27.64
C ARG A 238 -3.72 7.69 28.08
N GLY A 239 -2.82 7.41 27.13
CA GLY A 239 -1.46 6.94 27.42
C GLY A 239 -1.36 5.49 27.90
N GLU A 240 -2.42 4.71 27.75
CA GLU A 240 -2.47 3.29 28.15
C GLU A 240 -1.74 2.36 27.16
N VAL A 241 -1.58 2.79 25.91
CA VAL A 241 -0.97 2.03 24.82
C VAL A 241 -0.04 2.95 24.03
N GLN A 242 1.13 2.45 23.66
CA GLN A 242 2.06 3.20 22.81
C GLN A 242 1.52 3.29 21.37
N PRO A 243 1.52 4.47 20.73
CA PRO A 243 0.92 4.68 19.42
C PRO A 243 1.67 3.94 18.29
N TYR A 244 2.97 3.72 18.43
CA TYR A 244 3.82 3.21 17.35
C TYR A 244 4.57 1.92 17.72
N ALA A 245 4.07 1.18 18.69
CA ALA A 245 4.60 -0.15 18.95
C ALA A 245 4.26 -1.07 17.76
N LEU A 246 5.26 -1.79 17.27
CA LEU A 246 5.00 -2.90 16.35
C LEU A 246 4.17 -3.94 17.09
N MET A 247 3.03 -4.28 16.51
CA MET A 247 2.10 -5.23 17.08
C MET A 247 2.27 -6.59 16.40
N HIS A 248 2.16 -7.65 17.17
CA HIS A 248 2.09 -8.98 16.58
C HIS A 248 0.76 -9.13 15.84
N GLU A 249 0.78 -9.58 14.59
CA GLU A 249 -0.40 -9.64 13.72
C GLU A 249 -1.56 -10.48 14.30
N ASN A 250 -1.23 -11.50 15.10
CA ASN A 250 -2.19 -12.41 15.70
C ASN A 250 -2.47 -12.09 17.18
N ASP A 251 -1.81 -11.11 17.75
CA ASP A 251 -2.02 -10.65 19.12
C ASP A 251 -1.78 -9.13 19.20
N PRO A 252 -2.84 -8.33 19.08
CA PRO A 252 -2.75 -6.88 19.11
C PRO A 252 -2.26 -6.32 20.45
N ASN A 253 -2.16 -7.16 21.48
CA ASN A 253 -1.61 -6.78 22.79
C ASN A 253 -0.14 -7.17 22.95
N LYS A 254 0.40 -7.98 22.03
CA LYS A 254 1.79 -8.42 22.06
C LYS A 254 2.64 -7.47 21.23
N HIS A 255 3.40 -6.62 21.91
CA HIS A 255 4.36 -5.73 21.27
C HIS A 255 5.54 -6.54 20.73
N LEU A 256 5.90 -6.33 19.45
CA LEU A 256 7.13 -6.85 18.86
C LEU A 256 8.34 -6.02 19.24
N GLY A 257 8.12 -4.82 19.80
CA GLY A 257 9.13 -3.91 20.31
C GLY A 257 8.68 -2.45 20.19
N THR A 258 9.39 -1.58 20.88
CA THR A 258 9.17 -0.13 20.81
C THR A 258 10.36 0.53 20.13
N TYR A 259 10.12 1.30 19.08
CA TYR A 259 11.17 2.12 18.51
C TYR A 259 11.46 3.30 19.44
N THR A 260 12.71 3.39 19.88
CA THR A 260 13.19 4.57 20.62
C THR A 260 14.24 5.28 19.79
N THR A 261 14.10 6.59 19.64
CA THR A 261 15.10 7.43 19.00
C THR A 261 15.91 8.14 20.09
N VAL A 262 17.19 7.84 20.16
CA VAL A 262 18.15 8.52 21.06
C VAL A 262 19.25 9.09 20.17
N ASN A 263 19.48 10.39 20.24
CA ASN A 263 20.50 11.11 19.46
C ASN A 263 20.40 10.87 17.95
N GLY A 264 19.18 10.87 17.40
CA GLY A 264 18.93 10.65 15.96
C GLY A 264 19.09 9.20 15.49
N LYS A 265 19.35 8.26 16.39
CA LYS A 265 19.46 6.83 16.06
C LYS A 265 18.21 6.10 16.56
N THR A 266 17.40 5.60 15.65
CA THR A 266 16.21 4.82 15.98
C THR A 266 16.59 3.35 16.17
N THR A 267 16.31 2.80 17.34
CA THR A 267 16.55 1.38 17.65
C THR A 267 15.26 0.72 18.13
N LEU A 268 15.04 -0.51 17.69
CA LEU A 268 13.99 -1.36 18.22
C LEU A 268 14.47 -1.88 19.59
N LYS A 269 13.73 -1.60 20.65
CA LYS A 269 13.88 -2.27 21.94
C LYS A 269 12.87 -3.40 22.04
N SER A 270 13.36 -4.62 22.08
CA SER A 270 12.55 -5.81 22.38
C SER A 270 12.07 -5.79 23.82
#